data_303c5bd3adc908dd792f1ea9d2158d57
#
_entry.id   303c5bd3adc908dd792f1ea9d2158d57
#
_cell.length_a   1.000
_cell.length_b   1.000
_cell.length_c   1.000
_cell.angle_alpha   90.00
_cell.angle_beta   90.00
_cell.angle_gamma   90.00
#
_symmetry.space_group_name_H-M   'P 1'
#
loop_
_entity.id
_entity.type
_entity.pdbx_description
1 polymer ?
#
loop_
_entity_poly.entity_id
_entity_poly.type
_entity_poly.pdbx_seq_one_letter_code
_entity_poly.pdbx_strand_id
1 'polypeptide(L)'
;MFQIVRCLLDEKNEVIARRPLQPLFELREDAAAMAEFDSSRLWEDYGYDEERNVWWGRDARGRTYRFEVEEVAATDVAVSTAAA
;
A
#
# COMPACT_ATOMS: atom_id res chain seq x y z
N MET A 1 4.35 -2.44 -14.45
CA MET A 1 3.97 -3.21 -13.23
C MET A 1 3.51 -2.27 -12.15
N PHE A 2 2.69 -2.74 -11.26
CA PHE A 2 2.15 -1.96 -10.15
C PHE A 2 2.50 -2.63 -8.82
N GLN A 3 2.76 -1.81 -7.82
CA GLN A 3 3.17 -2.28 -6.51
C GLN A 3 2.37 -1.57 -5.43
N ILE A 4 1.98 -2.31 -4.40
CA ILE A 4 1.36 -1.72 -3.23
C ILE A 4 2.47 -1.27 -2.29
N VAL A 5 2.38 -0.04 -1.81
CA VAL A 5 3.29 0.50 -0.80
C VAL A 5 2.48 0.82 0.45
N ARG A 6 2.82 0.19 1.56
CA ARG A 6 2.17 0.46 2.84
C ARG A 6 2.91 1.60 3.53
N CYS A 7 2.19 2.69 3.79
CA CYS A 7 2.75 3.88 4.40
C CYS A 7 2.22 4.03 5.82
N LEU A 8 3.12 4.07 6.80
CA LEU A 8 2.76 4.36 8.19
C LEU A 8 2.62 5.87 8.36
N LEU A 9 1.53 6.31 8.96
CA LEU A 9 1.23 7.72 9.16
C LEU A 9 1.40 8.10 10.63
N ASP A 10 1.82 9.34 10.86
CA ASP A 10 1.85 9.92 12.20
C ASP A 10 0.51 10.57 12.55
N GLU A 11 0.44 11.23 13.69
CA GLU A 11 -0.78 11.90 14.17
C GLU A 11 -1.26 13.02 13.26
N LYS A 12 -0.37 13.57 12.43
CA LYS A 12 -0.67 14.63 11.47
C LYS A 12 -0.96 14.09 10.07
N ASN A 13 -1.06 12.77 9.93
CA ASN A 13 -1.25 12.08 8.64
C ASN A 13 -0.07 12.23 7.69
N GLU A 14 1.12 12.46 8.24
CA GLU A 14 2.35 12.49 7.44
C GLU A 14 2.98 11.11 7.42
N VAL A 15 3.57 10.76 6.27
CA VAL A 15 4.22 9.45 6.11
C VAL A 15 5.55 9.44 6.86
N ILE A 16 5.69 8.52 7.81
CA ILE A 16 6.92 8.34 8.58
C ILE A 16 7.67 7.07 8.23
N ALA A 17 7.05 6.15 7.51
CA ALA A 17 7.69 4.94 7.00
C ALA A 17 6.95 4.44 5.79
N ARG A 18 7.68 3.86 4.83
CA ARG A 18 7.12 3.26 3.62
C ARG A 18 7.68 1.87 3.45
N ARG A 19 6.80 0.94 3.12
CA ARG A 19 7.20 -0.45 2.89
C ARG A 19 6.55 -0.99 1.63
N PRO A 20 7.31 -1.22 0.56
CA PRO A 20 6.80 -1.91 -0.62
C PRO A 20 6.40 -3.34 -0.27
N LEU A 21 5.28 -3.78 -0.79
CA LEU A 21 4.75 -5.12 -0.54
C LEU A 21 4.84 -5.99 -1.80
N GLN A 22 5.07 -7.27 -1.61
CA GLN A 22 4.97 -8.26 -2.67
C GLN A 22 3.57 -8.85 -2.67
N PRO A 23 3.06 -9.36 -3.80
CA PRO A 23 3.68 -9.41 -5.12
C PRO A 23 3.49 -8.12 -5.93
N LEU A 24 4.09 -8.09 -7.12
CA LEU A 24 3.85 -7.06 -8.12
C LEU A 24 2.65 -7.46 -9.00
N PHE A 25 1.98 -6.48 -9.56
CA PHE A 25 0.77 -6.70 -10.37
C PHE A 25 0.96 -6.10 -11.75
N GLU A 26 0.45 -6.77 -12.77
CA GLU A 26 0.46 -6.25 -14.13
C GLU A 26 -0.59 -5.16 -14.34
N LEU A 27 -1.72 -5.26 -13.62
CA LEU A 27 -2.83 -4.32 -13.73
C LEU A 27 -3.00 -3.54 -12.44
N ARG A 28 -3.25 -2.24 -12.58
CA ARG A 28 -3.54 -1.37 -11.43
C ARG A 28 -4.76 -1.85 -10.65
N GLU A 29 -5.78 -2.34 -11.34
CA GLU A 29 -7.02 -2.83 -10.72
C GLU A 29 -6.77 -4.00 -9.78
N ASP A 30 -5.85 -4.88 -10.14
CA ASP A 30 -5.51 -6.03 -9.30
C ASP A 30 -4.76 -5.58 -8.04
N ALA A 31 -3.85 -4.62 -8.17
CA ALA A 31 -3.17 -4.04 -7.03
C ALA A 31 -4.16 -3.32 -6.10
N ALA A 32 -5.09 -2.56 -6.66
CA ALA A 32 -6.12 -1.86 -5.89
C ALA A 32 -7.04 -2.84 -5.16
N ALA A 33 -7.43 -3.95 -5.80
CA ALA A 33 -8.25 -4.99 -5.18
C ALA A 33 -7.51 -5.64 -4.00
N MET A 34 -6.22 -5.88 -4.13
CA MET A 34 -5.41 -6.43 -3.04
C MET A 34 -5.25 -5.43 -1.90
N ALA A 35 -5.10 -4.15 -2.21
CA ALA A 35 -5.02 -3.10 -1.20
C ALA A 35 -6.32 -3.03 -0.40
N GLU A 36 -7.48 -3.13 -1.05
CA GLU A 36 -8.77 -3.22 -0.39
C GLU A 36 -8.84 -4.44 0.52
N PHE A 37 -8.46 -5.61 0.00
CA PHE A 37 -8.47 -6.85 0.75
C PHE A 37 -7.58 -6.76 1.99
N ASP A 38 -6.36 -6.27 1.83
CA ASP A 38 -5.41 -6.14 2.94
C ASP A 38 -5.91 -5.17 4.00
N SER A 39 -6.49 -4.03 3.58
CA SER A 39 -7.00 -3.05 4.54
C SER A 39 -8.23 -3.59 5.30
N SER A 40 -9.11 -4.34 4.63
CA SER A 40 -10.32 -4.85 5.26
C SER A 40 -10.10 -6.04 6.18
N ARG A 41 -9.10 -6.87 5.88
CA ARG A 41 -8.91 -8.14 6.57
C ARG A 41 -8.15 -8.03 7.89
N LEU A 42 -7.16 -7.15 7.95
CA LEU A 42 -6.20 -7.14 9.05
C LEU A 42 -6.41 -6.01 10.04
N TRP A 43 -7.35 -5.10 9.77
CA TRP A 43 -7.45 -3.86 10.53
C TRP A 43 -8.81 -3.76 11.21
N GLU A 44 -8.84 -3.20 12.41
CA GLU A 44 -10.08 -2.99 13.15
C GLU A 44 -10.96 -1.93 12.50
N ASP A 45 -10.33 -0.95 11.88
CA ASP A 45 -11.03 0.11 11.16
C ASP A 45 -10.34 0.29 9.82
N TYR A 46 -11.12 0.51 8.74
CA TYR A 46 -10.57 0.68 7.41
C TYR A 46 -11.54 1.47 6.55
N GLY A 47 -11.02 2.00 5.45
CA GLY A 47 -11.85 2.72 4.50
C GLY A 47 -11.10 3.10 3.25
N TYR A 48 -11.78 3.83 2.39
CA TYR A 48 -11.23 4.35 1.15
C TYR A 48 -11.21 5.88 1.19
N ASP A 49 -10.03 6.46 0.95
CA ASP A 49 -9.85 7.91 0.87
C ASP A 49 -10.03 8.34 -0.59
N GLU A 50 -11.17 8.92 -0.92
CA GLU A 50 -11.50 9.34 -2.28
C GLU A 50 -10.61 10.48 -2.78
N GLU A 51 -10.17 11.36 -1.90
CA GLU A 51 -9.31 12.48 -2.28
C GLU A 51 -7.95 12.01 -2.77
N ARG A 52 -7.41 10.98 -2.12
CA ARG A 52 -6.09 10.45 -2.44
C ARG A 52 -6.13 9.17 -3.28
N ASN A 53 -7.33 8.60 -3.49
CA ASN A 53 -7.51 7.32 -4.17
C ASN A 53 -6.69 6.21 -3.54
N VAL A 54 -6.74 6.11 -2.22
CA VAL A 54 -5.99 5.09 -1.49
C VAL A 54 -6.87 4.41 -0.44
N TRP A 55 -6.57 3.14 -0.18
CA TRP A 55 -7.15 2.42 0.95
C TRP A 55 -6.33 2.70 2.20
N TRP A 56 -6.98 2.69 3.35
CA TRP A 56 -6.31 2.88 4.64
C TRP A 56 -6.84 1.88 5.66
N GLY A 57 -6.03 1.61 6.67
CA GLY A 57 -6.43 0.76 7.79
C GLY A 57 -5.80 1.23 9.07
N ARG A 58 -6.48 0.99 10.19
CA ARG A 58 -5.99 1.32 11.53
C ARG A 58 -5.89 0.06 12.35
N ASP A 59 -4.73 -0.18 12.98
CA ASP A 59 -4.53 -1.36 13.80
C ASP A 59 -5.06 -1.15 15.22
N ALA A 60 -4.99 -2.22 16.03
CA ALA A 60 -5.48 -2.21 17.42
C ALA A 60 -4.74 -1.22 18.30
N ARG A 61 -3.54 -0.78 17.90
CA ARG A 61 -2.74 0.20 18.63
C ARG A 61 -3.04 1.63 18.20
N GLY A 62 -3.97 1.81 17.26
CA GLY A 62 -4.34 3.13 16.76
C GLY A 62 -3.42 3.68 15.68
N ARG A 63 -2.49 2.88 15.17
CA ARG A 63 -1.62 3.30 14.07
C ARG A 63 -2.38 3.22 12.76
N THR A 64 -2.25 4.27 11.95
CA THR A 64 -2.92 4.35 10.64
C THR A 64 -1.92 4.12 9.52
N TYR A 65 -2.33 3.30 8.56
CA TYR A 65 -1.55 2.98 7.38
C TYR A 65 -2.34 3.31 6.13
N ARG A 66 -1.65 3.75 5.08
CA ARG A 66 -2.22 3.88 3.74
C ARG A 66 -1.62 2.81 2.84
N PHE A 67 -2.45 2.28 1.94
CA PHE A 67 -2.02 1.30 0.95
C PHE A 67 -2.06 2.00 -0.41
N GLU A 68 -0.92 2.52 -0.83
CA GLU A 68 -0.81 3.24 -2.10
C GLU A 68 -0.40 2.29 -3.21
N VAL A 69 -0.93 2.51 -4.41
CA VAL A 69 -0.55 1.75 -5.60
C VAL A 69 0.37 2.63 -6.43
N GLU A 70 1.58 2.16 -6.67
CA GLU A 70 2.57 2.88 -7.46
C GLU A 70 2.92 2.07 -8.70
N GLU A 71 3.13 2.78 -9.82
CA GLU A 71 3.66 2.16 -11.02
C GLU A 71 5.18 2.06 -10.90
N VAL A 72 5.71 0.88 -11.20
CA VAL A 72 7.16 0.64 -11.20
C VAL A 72 7.60 0.20 -12.59
N ALA A 73 8.75 0.70 -13.02
CA ALA A 73 9.31 0.33 -14.31
C ALA A 73 9.84 -1.11 -14.27
N ALA A 74 9.87 -1.77 -15.43
CA ALA A 74 10.39 -3.13 -15.53
C ALA A 74 11.85 -3.22 -15.06
N THR A 75 12.65 -2.17 -15.29
CA THR A 75 14.03 -2.12 -14.81
C THR A 75 14.11 -2.09 -13.29
N ASP A 76 13.22 -1.37 -12.63
CA ASP A 76 13.15 -1.32 -11.16
C ASP A 76 12.77 -2.68 -10.60
N VAL A 77 11.83 -3.37 -11.26
CA VAL A 77 11.44 -4.73 -10.88
C VAL A 77 12.64 -5.67 -10.97
N ALA A 78 13.40 -5.61 -12.06
CA ALA A 78 14.57 -6.45 -12.26
C ALA A 78 15.64 -6.18 -11.20
N VAL A 79 15.90 -4.91 -10.89
CA VAL A 79 16.86 -4.51 -9.87
C VAL A 79 16.42 -5.00 -8.50
N SER A 80 15.16 -4.84 -8.15
CA SER A 80 14.62 -5.31 -6.87
C SER A 80 14.76 -6.82 -6.73
N THR A 81 14.50 -7.57 -7.79
CA THR A 81 14.65 -9.03 -7.81
C THR A 81 16.11 -9.42 -7.62
N ALA A 82 17.04 -8.72 -8.26
CA ALA A 82 18.46 -8.99 -8.14
C ALA A 82 18.98 -8.68 -6.73
N ALA A 83 18.42 -7.69 -6.06
CA ALA A 83 18.81 -7.32 -4.70
C ALA A 83 18.25 -8.26 -3.64
N ALA A 84 17.19 -8.96 -3.97
CA ALA A 84 16.58 -9.91 -3.05
C ALA A 84 17.37 -11.21 -2.98
#